data_db248569a1ae23d74d701d0c89317c83
#
_entry.id   db248569a1ae23d74d701d0c89317c83
#
_cell.length_a   1.000
_cell.length_b   1.000
_cell.length_c   1.000
_cell.angle_alpha   90.00
_cell.angle_beta   90.00
_cell.angle_gamma   90.00
#
_symmetry.space_group_name_H-M   'P 1'
#
loop_
_entity.id
_entity.type
_entity.pdbx_description
1 polymer ?
#
loop_
_entity_poly.entity_id
_entity_poly.type
_entity_poly.pdbx_seq_one_letter_code
_entity_poly.pdbx_strand_id
1 'polypeptide(L)'
;MTIFEELKARGLIFQTTDEEALVKAFEEGPVSFYTGYDPTLGKEKVTFYIGFDPTADSLHLGHLVAILTSRRLQLAGHKPYALVGGATGLIGDPSFKDAERSLQTKETVEGWVEKIQGQLSRFL
;
A
#
# COMPACT_ATOMS: atom_id res chain seq x y z
N MET A 1 -21.61 6.72 8.49
CA MET A 1 -20.23 6.39 8.93
C MET A 1 -19.33 6.68 7.76
N THR A 2 -18.44 7.63 7.91
CA THR A 2 -17.46 8.00 6.88
C THR A 2 -16.41 6.90 6.74
N ILE A 3 -15.67 6.88 5.61
CA ILE A 3 -14.58 5.91 5.44
C ILE A 3 -13.52 6.06 6.54
N PHE A 4 -13.25 7.28 7.01
CA PHE A 4 -12.32 7.53 8.10
C PHE A 4 -12.79 6.89 9.41
N GLU A 5 -14.06 7.09 9.77
CA GLU A 5 -14.66 6.46 10.97
C GLU A 5 -14.60 4.93 10.89
N GLU A 6 -14.86 4.35 9.72
CA GLU A 6 -14.74 2.91 9.52
C GLU A 6 -13.31 2.41 9.73
N LEU A 7 -12.32 3.07 9.13
CA LEU A 7 -10.91 2.69 9.29
C LEU A 7 -10.45 2.82 10.74
N LYS A 8 -10.87 3.89 11.44
CA LYS A 8 -10.56 4.12 12.85
C LYS A 8 -11.20 3.06 13.75
N ALA A 9 -12.49 2.75 13.54
CA ALA A 9 -13.20 1.73 14.31
C ALA A 9 -12.60 0.32 14.13
N ARG A 10 -11.97 0.05 12.99
CA ARG A 10 -11.28 -1.21 12.72
C ARG A 10 -9.82 -1.24 13.19
N GLY A 11 -9.32 -0.16 13.81
CA GLY A 11 -7.93 -0.06 14.25
C GLY A 11 -6.91 -0.01 13.11
N LEU A 12 -7.31 0.42 11.91
CA LEU A 12 -6.46 0.52 10.73
C LEU A 12 -5.74 1.86 10.63
N ILE A 13 -6.03 2.80 11.54
CA ILE A 13 -5.33 4.08 11.67
C ILE A 13 -4.55 4.04 12.97
N PHE A 14 -3.23 4.04 12.85
CA PHE A 14 -2.33 4.04 14.01
C PHE A 14 -2.00 5.47 14.47
N GLN A 15 -1.70 6.36 13.52
CA GLN A 15 -1.31 7.74 13.80
C GLN A 15 -1.66 8.63 12.62
N THR A 16 -2.09 9.84 12.93
CA THR A 16 -2.31 10.92 11.95
C THR A 16 -1.56 12.16 12.41
N THR A 17 -1.10 12.97 11.47
CA THR A 17 -0.45 14.25 11.77
C THR A 17 -1.48 15.29 12.21
N ASP A 18 -2.64 15.31 11.55
CA ASP A 18 -3.76 16.21 11.82
C ASP A 18 -5.05 15.46 11.48
N GLU A 19 -5.76 15.00 12.51
CA GLU A 19 -6.97 14.20 12.34
C GLU A 19 -8.13 15.03 11.80
N GLU A 20 -8.29 16.28 12.29
CA GLU A 20 -9.40 17.13 11.87
C GLU A 20 -9.27 17.54 10.40
N ALA A 21 -8.06 17.92 9.97
CA ALA A 21 -7.77 18.23 8.58
C ALA A 21 -7.98 17.01 7.68
N LEU A 22 -7.62 15.80 8.15
CA LEU A 22 -7.80 14.57 7.41
C LEU A 22 -9.27 14.20 7.24
N VAL A 23 -10.08 14.27 8.32
CA VAL A 23 -11.53 14.03 8.28
C VAL A 23 -12.20 15.00 7.31
N LYS A 24 -11.92 16.30 7.45
CA LYS A 24 -12.43 17.35 6.57
C LYS A 24 -12.06 17.09 5.11
N ALA A 25 -10.81 16.70 4.86
CA ALA A 25 -10.35 16.38 3.52
C ALA A 25 -11.10 15.18 2.91
N PHE A 26 -11.41 14.15 3.69
CA PHE A 26 -12.24 13.01 3.23
C PHE A 26 -13.70 13.39 2.95
N GLU A 27 -14.22 14.41 3.63
CA GLU A 27 -15.59 14.90 3.44
C GLU A 27 -15.71 15.91 2.29
N GLU A 28 -14.69 16.76 2.11
CA GLU A 28 -14.72 17.86 1.13
C GLU A 28 -14.18 17.45 -0.25
N GLY A 29 -13.58 16.29 -0.39
CA GLY A 29 -13.05 15.84 -1.68
C GLY A 29 -11.78 15.01 -1.60
N PRO A 30 -11.00 14.93 -2.65
CA PRO A 30 -9.88 14.00 -2.77
C PRO A 30 -8.75 14.35 -1.80
N VAL A 31 -8.49 13.45 -0.86
CA VAL A 31 -7.26 13.50 -0.05
C VAL A 31 -6.16 12.81 -0.83
N SER A 32 -5.12 13.55 -1.15
CA SER A 32 -3.89 12.96 -1.68
C SER A 32 -3.14 12.30 -0.55
N PHE A 33 -3.28 10.98 -0.40
CA PHE A 33 -2.35 10.21 0.42
C PHE A 33 -1.01 10.18 -0.28
N TYR A 34 -0.02 10.76 0.40
CA TYR A 34 1.28 10.95 -0.20
C TYR A 34 1.95 9.62 -0.47
N THR A 35 2.10 9.39 -1.74
CA THR A 35 3.36 9.09 -2.40
C THR A 35 3.24 9.19 -3.92
N GLY A 36 2.31 9.96 -4.42
CA GLY A 36 2.16 10.28 -5.84
C GLY A 36 0.99 11.23 -6.06
N TYR A 37 1.29 12.49 -6.23
CA TYR A 37 0.32 13.50 -6.61
C TYR A 37 0.08 13.44 -8.12
N ASP A 38 -1.16 13.17 -8.54
CA ASP A 38 -1.60 13.39 -9.90
C ASP A 38 -2.61 14.55 -9.93
N PRO A 39 -2.21 15.73 -10.40
CA PRO A 39 -3.07 16.92 -10.43
C PRO A 39 -4.18 16.83 -11.48
N THR A 40 -4.20 15.79 -12.33
CA THR A 40 -5.18 15.63 -13.42
C THR A 40 -6.41 14.82 -13.00
N LEU A 41 -6.37 14.17 -11.84
CA LEU A 41 -7.51 13.42 -11.33
C LEU A 41 -8.57 14.37 -10.77
N GLY A 42 -9.76 14.30 -11.32
CA GLY A 42 -10.90 15.14 -10.94
C GLY A 42 -11.25 15.04 -9.46
N LYS A 43 -11.97 16.03 -8.97
CA LYS A 43 -12.22 16.36 -7.55
C LYS A 43 -12.91 15.29 -6.69
N GLU A 44 -13.22 14.11 -7.22
CA GLU A 44 -14.06 13.14 -6.52
C GLU A 44 -13.35 11.83 -6.14
N LYS A 45 -12.14 11.54 -6.64
CA LYS A 45 -11.45 10.27 -6.39
C LYS A 45 -9.99 10.47 -6.08
N VAL A 46 -9.54 9.89 -4.97
CA VAL A 46 -8.12 9.86 -4.61
C VAL A 46 -7.43 8.69 -5.30
N THR A 47 -6.30 8.95 -5.89
CA THR A 47 -5.35 7.92 -6.29
C THR A 47 -4.27 7.79 -5.23
N PHE A 48 -3.99 6.58 -4.78
CA PHE A 48 -2.96 6.29 -3.80
C PHE A 48 -2.19 5.03 -4.20
N TYR A 49 -0.97 4.88 -3.68
CA TYR A 49 -0.27 3.62 -3.86
C TYR A 49 0.16 3.00 -2.54
N ILE A 50 0.40 1.70 -2.59
CA ILE A 50 0.98 0.94 -1.52
C ILE A 50 2.11 0.07 -2.06
N GLY A 51 3.27 0.14 -1.43
CA GLY A 51 4.47 -0.59 -1.82
C GLY A 51 4.58 -1.94 -1.13
N PHE A 52 5.04 -2.95 -1.88
CA PHE A 52 5.38 -4.28 -1.39
C PHE A 52 6.79 -4.62 -1.84
N ASP A 53 7.67 -4.92 -0.90
CA ASP A 53 9.03 -5.37 -1.21
C ASP A 53 9.02 -6.89 -1.45
N PRO A 54 9.54 -7.36 -2.60
CA PRO A 54 9.60 -8.77 -2.91
C PRO A 54 10.79 -9.43 -2.19
N THR A 55 10.63 -9.72 -0.91
CA THR A 55 11.62 -10.40 -0.06
C THR A 55 11.41 -11.90 0.01
N ALA A 56 10.32 -12.40 -0.58
CA ALA A 56 9.94 -13.80 -0.70
C ALA A 56 9.00 -13.99 -1.88
N ASP A 57 8.72 -15.22 -2.24
CA ASP A 57 7.84 -15.59 -3.35
C ASP A 57 6.33 -15.50 -3.04
N SER A 58 5.98 -15.08 -1.84
CA SER A 58 4.59 -14.97 -1.37
C SER A 58 4.43 -13.84 -0.37
N LEU A 59 3.25 -13.23 -0.40
CA LEU A 59 2.78 -12.35 0.65
C LEU A 59 2.37 -13.19 1.88
N HIS A 60 2.47 -12.60 3.05
CA HIS A 60 2.05 -13.21 4.31
C HIS A 60 0.90 -12.41 4.97
N LEU A 61 0.39 -12.91 6.08
CA LEU A 61 -0.76 -12.32 6.78
C LEU A 61 -0.55 -10.86 7.18
N GLY A 62 0.68 -10.44 7.47
CA GLY A 62 1.00 -9.04 7.76
C GLY A 62 0.68 -8.08 6.60
N HIS A 63 0.88 -8.52 5.36
CA HIS A 63 0.53 -7.72 4.18
C HIS A 63 -0.98 -7.63 3.96
N LEU A 64 -1.75 -8.59 4.46
CA LEU A 64 -3.21 -8.63 4.26
C LEU A 64 -3.91 -7.41 4.86
N VAL A 65 -3.43 -6.88 5.98
CA VAL A 65 -3.98 -5.68 6.62
C VAL A 65 -3.90 -4.49 5.65
N ALA A 66 -2.76 -4.28 5.04
CA ALA A 66 -2.53 -3.20 4.07
C ALA A 66 -3.37 -3.39 2.79
N ILE A 67 -3.47 -4.63 2.30
CA ILE A 67 -4.29 -4.98 1.12
C ILE A 67 -5.77 -4.73 1.40
N LEU A 68 -6.29 -5.18 2.54
CA LEU A 68 -7.70 -4.98 2.91
C LEU A 68 -8.02 -3.50 3.15
N THR A 69 -7.09 -2.71 3.68
CA THR A 69 -7.24 -1.26 3.80
C THR A 69 -7.36 -0.62 2.43
N SER A 70 -6.46 -0.98 1.50
CA SER A 70 -6.50 -0.52 0.10
C SER A 70 -7.81 -0.92 -0.59
N ARG A 71 -8.29 -2.15 -0.36
CA ARG A 71 -9.56 -2.62 -0.89
C ARG A 71 -10.75 -1.83 -0.36
N ARG A 72 -10.76 -1.46 0.93
CA ARG A 72 -11.83 -0.62 1.50
C ARG A 72 -11.86 0.76 0.86
N LEU A 73 -10.71 1.38 0.69
CA LEU A 73 -10.59 2.67 -0.01
C LEU A 73 -11.04 2.55 -1.47
N GLN A 74 -10.69 1.44 -2.15
CA GLN A 74 -11.16 1.17 -3.51
C GLN A 74 -12.70 1.04 -3.57
N LEU A 75 -13.29 0.33 -2.62
CA LEU A 75 -14.75 0.19 -2.53
C LEU A 75 -15.45 1.51 -2.21
N ALA A 76 -14.77 2.42 -1.51
CA ALA A 76 -15.23 3.79 -1.26
C ALA A 76 -15.06 4.71 -2.49
N GLY A 77 -14.58 4.19 -3.63
CA GLY A 77 -14.45 4.92 -4.88
C GLY A 77 -13.05 5.47 -5.18
N HIS A 78 -12.07 5.23 -4.31
CA HIS A 78 -10.68 5.66 -4.52
C HIS A 78 -9.92 4.66 -5.41
N LYS A 79 -8.80 5.09 -6.02
CA LYS A 79 -8.03 4.27 -6.95
C LYS A 79 -6.70 3.83 -6.33
N PRO A 80 -6.56 2.55 -5.92
CA PRO A 80 -5.29 2.02 -5.45
C PRO A 80 -4.36 1.65 -6.61
N TYR A 81 -3.06 1.82 -6.37
CA TYR A 81 -1.98 1.19 -7.13
C TYR A 81 -1.15 0.31 -6.20
N ALA A 82 -1.08 -0.96 -6.49
CA ALA A 82 -0.15 -1.86 -5.82
C ALA A 82 1.20 -1.81 -6.53
N LEU A 83 2.21 -1.26 -5.88
CA LEU A 83 3.57 -1.17 -6.39
C LEU A 83 4.38 -2.33 -5.82
N VAL A 84 4.84 -3.23 -6.67
CA VAL A 84 5.79 -4.29 -6.27
C VAL A 84 7.19 -3.84 -6.65
N GLY A 85 8.07 -3.68 -5.64
CA GLY A 85 9.44 -3.24 -5.84
C GLY A 85 10.28 -4.29 -6.57
N GLY A 86 11.09 -3.87 -7.55
CA GLY A 86 12.06 -4.76 -8.21
C GLY A 86 13.46 -4.61 -7.60
N ALA A 87 14.01 -3.39 -7.61
CA ALA A 87 15.37 -3.11 -7.13
C ALA A 87 15.55 -3.32 -5.62
N THR A 88 14.53 -3.03 -4.82
CA THR A 88 14.57 -3.20 -3.37
C THR A 88 14.72 -4.65 -2.94
N GLY A 89 14.14 -5.59 -3.70
CA GLY A 89 14.31 -7.03 -3.48
C GLY A 89 15.73 -7.54 -3.68
N LEU A 90 16.52 -6.85 -4.51
CA LEU A 90 17.93 -7.20 -4.74
C LEU A 90 18.84 -6.82 -3.56
N ILE A 91 18.48 -5.75 -2.85
CA ILE A 91 19.29 -5.17 -1.77
C ILE A 91 18.95 -5.82 -0.41
N GLY A 92 17.77 -6.40 -0.28
CA GLY A 92 17.24 -6.95 0.99
C GLY A 92 16.76 -5.86 1.95
N ASP A 93 15.91 -6.24 2.89
CA ASP A 93 15.32 -5.35 3.89
C ASP A 93 16.40 -4.77 4.83
N PRO A 94 16.53 -3.44 4.97
CA PRO A 94 17.47 -2.81 5.90
C PRO A 94 17.04 -2.92 7.38
N SER A 95 15.83 -3.40 7.68
CA SER A 95 15.29 -3.42 9.03
C SER A 95 15.85 -4.55 9.90
N PHE A 96 16.84 -4.20 10.76
CA PHE A 96 17.13 -4.77 12.07
C PHE A 96 17.58 -6.22 12.21
N LYS A 97 18.34 -6.82 11.30
CA LYS A 97 19.03 -8.07 11.63
C LYS A 97 20.44 -8.10 11.06
N ASP A 98 21.42 -8.35 11.93
CA ASP A 98 22.84 -8.64 11.63
C ASP A 98 23.05 -9.99 10.93
N ALA A 99 22.05 -10.53 10.26
CA ALA A 99 22.19 -11.73 9.46
C ALA A 99 22.74 -11.37 8.08
N GLU A 100 23.78 -12.08 7.65
CA GLU A 100 24.35 -11.97 6.31
C GLU A 100 23.25 -11.89 5.25
N ARG A 101 23.17 -10.72 4.59
CA ARG A 101 22.24 -10.48 3.49
C ARG A 101 22.72 -11.32 2.30
N SER A 102 22.06 -12.42 2.04
CA SER A 102 22.24 -13.11 0.77
C SER A 102 21.66 -12.24 -0.33
N LEU A 103 22.52 -11.68 -1.17
CA LEU A 103 22.09 -10.97 -2.38
C LEU A 103 21.31 -11.98 -3.25
N GLN A 104 20.06 -11.63 -3.51
CA GLN A 104 19.22 -12.44 -4.39
C GLN A 104 19.59 -12.19 -5.86
N THR A 105 19.46 -13.21 -6.70
CA THR A 105 19.64 -12.99 -8.13
C THR A 105 18.49 -12.21 -8.72
N LYS A 106 18.74 -11.51 -9.83
CA LYS A 106 17.72 -10.73 -10.53
C LYS A 106 16.55 -11.62 -10.96
N GLU A 107 16.84 -12.79 -11.49
CA GLU A 107 15.86 -13.78 -11.95
C GLU A 107 14.96 -14.25 -10.79
N THR A 108 15.55 -14.47 -9.61
CA THR A 108 14.79 -14.86 -8.41
C THR A 108 13.81 -13.76 -8.01
N VAL A 109 14.27 -12.50 -7.96
CA VAL A 109 13.42 -11.36 -7.58
C VAL A 109 12.32 -11.11 -8.62
N GLU A 110 12.63 -11.20 -9.90
CA GLU A 110 11.63 -11.08 -10.98
C GLU A 110 10.54 -12.16 -10.84
N GLY A 111 10.91 -13.40 -10.55
CA GLY A 111 9.95 -14.47 -10.30
C GLY A 111 9.06 -14.23 -9.05
N TRP A 112 9.61 -13.61 -8.01
CA TRP A 112 8.83 -13.20 -6.84
C TRP A 112 7.87 -12.06 -7.15
N VAL A 113 8.31 -11.07 -7.92
CA VAL A 113 7.47 -9.95 -8.37
C VAL A 113 6.24 -10.46 -9.11
N GLU A 114 6.41 -11.39 -10.07
CA GLU A 114 5.29 -11.97 -10.81
C GLU A 114 4.29 -12.69 -9.90
N LYS A 115 4.80 -13.50 -8.96
CA LYS A 115 3.95 -14.23 -8.00
C LYS A 115 3.17 -13.27 -7.09
N ILE A 116 3.82 -12.23 -6.57
CA ILE A 116 3.21 -11.23 -5.71
C ILE A 116 2.17 -10.42 -6.48
N GLN A 117 2.44 -10.01 -7.71
CA GLN A 117 1.47 -9.35 -8.58
C GLN A 117 0.23 -10.23 -8.81
N GLY A 118 0.43 -11.51 -9.07
CA GLY A 118 -0.65 -12.48 -9.22
C GLY A 118 -1.49 -12.66 -7.95
N GLN A 119 -0.90 -12.53 -6.75
CA GLN A 119 -1.64 -12.54 -5.49
C GLN A 119 -2.42 -11.24 -5.29
N LEU A 120 -1.79 -10.08 -5.50
CA LEU A 120 -2.40 -8.76 -5.32
C LEU A 120 -3.60 -8.53 -6.25
N SER A 121 -3.52 -8.98 -7.51
CA SER A 121 -4.60 -8.85 -8.50
C SER A 121 -5.89 -9.59 -8.15
N ARG A 122 -5.88 -10.45 -7.12
CA ARG A 122 -7.10 -11.11 -6.61
C ARG A 122 -7.87 -10.22 -5.62
N PHE A 123 -7.23 -9.17 -5.12
CA PHE A 123 -7.81 -8.29 -4.10
C PHE A 123 -8.10 -6.88 -4.63
N LEU A 124 -7.24 -6.40 -5.51
CA LEU A 124 -7.26 -5.04 -6.06
C LEU A 124 -7.40 -5.07 -7.58
#